data_e6bde7ae20348bfee6f86fc153b3ba9b
#
_entry.id   e6bde7ae20348bfee6f86fc153b3ba9b
#
_cell.length_a   1.000
_cell.length_b   1.000
_cell.length_c   1.000
_cell.angle_alpha   90.00
_cell.angle_beta   90.00
_cell.angle_gamma   90.00
#
_symmetry.space_group_name_H-M   'P 1'
#
loop_
_entity.id
_entity.type
_entity.pdbx_description
1 polymer ?
#
loop_
_entity_poly.entity_id
_entity_poly.type
_entity_poly.pdbx_seq_one_letter_code
_entity_poly.pdbx_strand_id
1 'polypeptide(L)'
;MSAKAVLAIDFGTVNTYFCKCPGDKISPVGVDFGKNRDGLATAILYRKGSTALIGDTALEEYGDATNDDRNTYVLRTQFKPEIVGSKQARDDAVEFLKGVLEEARQQNLALSPTERKVIIGVPSESDSTFRKTVTEVAKEAGYGEVRTVDEPKGALLNHVSHGDIPATDALKGVLVVDFGGGTCDFAFMYRGVVRHSWGDMALGGRLFDDMFFRWFLDENPEAYRRMVDNGDEFFVHWCLCREMKEKFSRTMTRDRSEAFKKAVGEYGRLTEATWDGFVSRAKAY
;
A
#
# COMPACT_ATOMS: atom_id res chain seq x y z
N MET A 1 -22.18 14.18 25.32
CA MET A 1 -22.16 12.88 24.65
C MET A 1 -20.69 12.56 24.38
N SER A 2 -20.20 11.41 24.83
CA SER A 2 -18.84 10.95 24.51
C SER A 2 -18.74 10.83 22.99
N ALA A 3 -17.70 11.40 22.38
CA ALA A 3 -17.45 11.22 20.94
C ALA A 3 -17.22 9.73 20.67
N LYS A 4 -17.90 9.19 19.65
CA LYS A 4 -17.75 7.78 19.29
C LYS A 4 -16.41 7.56 18.61
N ALA A 5 -15.75 6.46 18.94
CA ALA A 5 -14.51 6.07 18.27
C ALA A 5 -14.74 5.86 16.76
N VAL A 6 -13.74 6.19 15.96
CA VAL A 6 -13.75 6.07 14.50
C VAL A 6 -12.51 5.28 14.07
N LEU A 7 -12.69 4.37 13.11
CA LEU A 7 -11.60 3.73 12.40
C LEU A 7 -11.24 4.54 11.18
N ALA A 8 -9.96 4.63 10.84
CA ALA A 8 -9.50 5.20 9.59
C ALA A 8 -8.64 4.19 8.85
N ILE A 9 -8.88 4.06 7.55
CA ILE A 9 -8.17 3.15 6.67
C ILE A 9 -7.64 3.97 5.49
N ASP A 10 -6.34 3.94 5.32
CA ASP A 10 -5.71 4.28 4.06
C ASP A 10 -5.55 2.96 3.28
N PHE A 11 -6.52 2.68 2.43
CA PHE A 11 -6.54 1.49 1.59
C PHE A 11 -5.73 1.74 0.31
N GLY A 12 -4.41 1.63 0.39
CA GLY A 12 -3.52 1.87 -0.74
C GLY A 12 -3.42 0.67 -1.70
N THR A 13 -2.95 0.91 -2.92
CA THR A 13 -2.71 -0.14 -3.94
C THR A 13 -1.62 -1.12 -3.52
N VAL A 14 -0.63 -0.65 -2.77
CA VAL A 14 0.56 -1.42 -2.37
C VAL A 14 0.60 -1.67 -0.87
N ASN A 15 0.29 -0.66 -0.07
CA ASN A 15 0.22 -0.76 1.38
C ASN A 15 -1.12 -0.22 1.88
N THR A 16 -1.62 -0.83 2.94
CA THR A 16 -2.81 -0.39 3.67
C THR A 16 -2.41 -0.01 5.09
N TYR A 17 -2.88 1.14 5.56
CA TYR A 17 -2.70 1.61 6.93
C TYR A 17 -4.04 1.65 7.64
N PHE A 18 -4.03 1.31 8.92
CA PHE A 18 -5.23 1.25 9.74
C PHE A 18 -4.97 1.90 11.09
N CYS A 19 -5.85 2.79 11.51
CA CYS A 19 -5.79 3.36 12.83
C CYS A 19 -7.16 3.50 13.47
N LYS A 20 -7.18 3.57 14.80
CA LYS A 20 -8.34 3.86 15.63
C LYS A 20 -8.15 5.23 16.26
N CYS A 21 -9.12 6.11 16.07
CA CYS A 21 -9.23 7.34 16.83
C CYS A 21 -10.24 7.11 17.97
N PRO A 22 -9.78 6.97 19.22
CA PRO A 22 -10.69 6.89 20.36
C PRO A 22 -11.48 8.19 20.47
N GLY A 23 -12.78 8.08 20.79
CA GLY A 23 -13.67 9.22 20.81
C GLY A 23 -13.36 10.29 21.85
N ASP A 24 -12.53 9.97 22.83
CA ASP A 24 -12.09 10.84 23.91
C ASP A 24 -10.65 11.40 23.72
N LYS A 25 -9.96 10.96 22.69
CA LYS A 25 -8.59 11.36 22.35
C LYS A 25 -8.51 11.92 20.94
N ILE A 26 -7.65 12.92 20.78
CA ILE A 26 -7.42 13.56 19.47
C ILE A 26 -6.41 12.74 18.64
N SER A 27 -5.50 12.01 19.30
CA SER A 27 -4.45 11.27 18.59
C SER A 27 -4.93 9.88 18.18
N PRO A 28 -4.84 9.53 16.89
CA PRO A 28 -5.11 8.18 16.42
C PRO A 28 -4.06 7.20 16.94
N VAL A 29 -4.46 5.94 17.11
CA VAL A 29 -3.59 4.83 17.47
C VAL A 29 -3.53 3.90 16.27
N GLY A 30 -2.34 3.71 15.71
CA GLY A 30 -2.10 2.74 14.63
C GLY A 30 -2.32 1.31 15.11
N VAL A 31 -2.78 0.45 14.22
CA VAL A 31 -2.83 -0.99 14.46
C VAL A 31 -1.46 -1.56 14.14
N ASP A 32 -0.89 -2.32 15.07
CA ASP A 32 0.36 -3.03 14.84
C ASP A 32 0.08 -4.33 14.08
N PHE A 33 0.47 -4.39 12.82
CA PHE A 33 0.38 -5.59 11.99
C PHE A 33 1.63 -6.49 12.07
N GLY A 34 2.42 -6.33 13.12
CA GLY A 34 3.70 -6.99 13.29
C GLY A 34 4.87 -6.21 12.66
N LYS A 35 6.09 -6.59 13.01
CA LYS A 35 7.33 -5.94 12.50
C LYS A 35 7.45 -4.44 12.77
N ASN A 36 6.78 -3.92 13.79
CA ASN A 36 6.75 -2.49 14.15
C ASN A 36 6.28 -1.60 12.99
N ARG A 37 5.28 -2.02 12.24
CA ARG A 37 4.68 -1.26 11.15
C ARG A 37 3.22 -0.95 11.44
N ASP A 38 2.84 0.31 11.26
CA ASP A 38 1.45 0.77 11.34
C ASP A 38 0.60 0.33 10.15
N GLY A 39 1.21 -0.31 9.13
CA GLY A 39 0.58 -0.76 7.90
C GLY A 39 1.05 -2.14 7.47
N LEU A 40 0.33 -2.73 6.54
CA LEU A 40 0.59 -4.04 5.95
C LEU A 40 0.58 -3.94 4.42
N ALA A 41 1.23 -4.90 3.76
CA ALA A 41 1.13 -5.02 2.31
C ALA A 41 -0.33 -5.25 1.89
N THR A 42 -0.80 -4.59 0.84
CA THR A 42 -2.11 -4.85 0.24
C THR A 42 -2.02 -6.12 -0.62
N ALA A 43 -1.96 -7.25 0.07
CA ALA A 43 -1.79 -8.58 -0.50
C ALA A 43 -2.70 -9.60 0.20
N ILE A 44 -3.15 -10.59 -0.53
CA ILE A 44 -3.92 -11.72 -0.02
C ILE A 44 -3.43 -13.01 -0.67
N LEU A 45 -3.26 -14.05 0.14
CA LEU A 45 -2.85 -15.38 -0.29
C LEU A 45 -3.96 -16.37 0.01
N TYR A 46 -4.52 -16.94 -1.03
CA TYR A 46 -5.45 -18.06 -0.94
C TYR A 46 -4.69 -19.37 -0.96
N ARG A 47 -5.02 -20.26 -0.04
CA ARG A 47 -4.48 -21.60 0.06
C ARG A 47 -5.63 -22.60 0.10
N LYS A 48 -5.52 -23.68 -0.64
CA LYS A 48 -6.58 -24.68 -0.70
C LYS A 48 -6.89 -25.26 0.68
N GLY A 49 -8.15 -25.15 1.11
CA GLY A 49 -8.63 -25.72 2.39
C GLY A 49 -8.23 -24.94 3.64
N SER A 50 -7.68 -23.75 3.50
CA SER A 50 -7.25 -22.90 4.62
C SER A 50 -7.83 -21.48 4.51
N THR A 51 -7.86 -20.76 5.63
CA THR A 51 -8.19 -19.34 5.65
C THR A 51 -7.14 -18.56 4.87
N ALA A 52 -7.57 -17.55 4.12
CA ALA A 52 -6.68 -16.66 3.40
C ALA A 52 -5.75 -15.91 4.38
N LEU A 53 -4.50 -15.74 4.00
CA LEU A 53 -3.56 -14.87 4.70
C LEU A 53 -3.56 -13.49 4.06
N ILE A 54 -3.29 -12.45 4.83
CA ILE A 54 -3.21 -11.08 4.35
C ILE A 54 -1.87 -10.44 4.69
N GLY A 55 -1.56 -9.37 3.98
CA GLY A 55 -0.44 -8.51 4.29
C GLY A 55 0.94 -9.14 4.07
N ASP A 56 1.88 -8.76 4.92
CA ASP A 56 3.25 -9.25 4.84
C ASP A 56 3.34 -10.76 5.10
N THR A 57 2.47 -11.31 5.95
CA THR A 57 2.39 -12.77 6.19
C THR A 57 2.01 -13.53 4.92
N ALA A 58 1.12 -12.97 4.08
CA ALA A 58 0.78 -13.56 2.79
C ALA A 58 1.99 -13.61 1.84
N LEU A 59 2.79 -12.55 1.82
CA LEU A 59 3.99 -12.47 0.99
C LEU A 59 5.09 -13.41 1.48
N GLU A 60 5.30 -13.50 2.78
CA GLU A 60 6.29 -14.39 3.40
C GLU A 60 5.95 -15.87 3.17
N GLU A 61 4.73 -16.26 3.47
CA GLU A 61 4.27 -17.63 3.24
C GLU A 61 4.42 -18.05 1.77
N TYR A 62 4.08 -17.14 0.83
CA TYR A 62 4.27 -17.42 -0.59
C TYR A 62 5.76 -17.51 -0.95
N GLY A 63 6.60 -16.65 -0.39
CA GLY A 63 8.04 -16.62 -0.64
C GLY A 63 8.77 -17.86 -0.10
N ASP A 64 8.34 -18.39 1.04
CA ASP A 64 8.94 -19.53 1.72
C ASP A 64 8.37 -20.87 1.24
N ALA A 65 7.27 -20.85 0.47
CA ALA A 65 6.60 -22.05 -0.02
C ALA A 65 7.46 -22.84 -1.01
N THR A 66 7.33 -24.15 -0.96
CA THR A 66 7.91 -25.03 -1.99
C THR A 66 7.20 -24.86 -3.34
N ASN A 67 7.82 -25.29 -4.43
CA ASN A 67 7.19 -25.23 -5.76
C ASN A 67 5.86 -26.01 -5.80
N ASP A 68 5.77 -27.15 -5.10
CA ASP A 68 4.55 -27.94 -5.04
C ASP A 68 3.43 -27.20 -4.29
N ASP A 69 3.74 -26.52 -3.19
CA ASP A 69 2.79 -25.72 -2.45
C ASP A 69 2.32 -24.50 -3.26
N ARG A 70 3.25 -23.81 -3.94
CA ARG A 70 2.94 -22.65 -4.79
C ARG A 70 1.95 -22.97 -5.91
N ASN A 71 1.98 -24.19 -6.46
CA ASN A 71 1.01 -24.63 -7.46
C ASN A 71 -0.43 -24.68 -6.94
N THR A 72 -0.60 -24.70 -5.59
CA THR A 72 -1.91 -24.67 -4.93
C THR A 72 -2.26 -23.32 -4.34
N TYR A 73 -1.34 -22.35 -4.37
CA TYR A 73 -1.46 -21.02 -3.82
C TYR A 73 -1.89 -20.02 -4.90
N VAL A 74 -2.68 -19.04 -4.50
CA VAL A 74 -3.06 -17.91 -5.35
C VAL A 74 -2.75 -16.62 -4.60
N LEU A 75 -1.62 -16.00 -4.92
CA LEU A 75 -1.25 -14.68 -4.42
C LEU A 75 -1.94 -13.59 -5.24
N ARG A 76 -2.63 -12.66 -4.57
CA ARG A 76 -3.26 -11.49 -5.16
C ARG A 76 -2.71 -10.22 -4.55
N THR A 77 -2.34 -9.29 -5.40
CA THR A 77 -1.89 -7.93 -5.04
C THR A 77 -2.51 -6.92 -5.99
N GLN A 78 -2.44 -5.63 -5.66
CA GLN A 78 -2.81 -4.55 -6.57
C GLN A 78 -4.28 -4.58 -7.05
N PHE A 79 -5.17 -5.17 -6.31
CA PHE A 79 -6.59 -5.30 -6.68
C PHE A 79 -7.39 -4.00 -6.49
N LYS A 80 -6.94 -3.04 -5.66
CA LYS A 80 -7.67 -1.78 -5.40
C LYS A 80 -8.07 -1.01 -6.68
N PRO A 81 -7.21 -0.79 -7.68
CA PRO A 81 -7.58 -0.05 -8.88
C PRO A 81 -8.68 -0.73 -9.72
N GLU A 82 -8.81 -2.05 -9.60
CA GLU A 82 -9.68 -2.86 -10.47
C GLU A 82 -11.03 -3.20 -9.82
N ILE A 83 -11.32 -2.76 -8.59
CA ILE A 83 -12.53 -3.15 -7.83
C ILE A 83 -13.84 -2.75 -8.52
N VAL A 84 -13.84 -1.79 -9.44
CA VAL A 84 -15.02 -1.37 -10.20
C VAL A 84 -15.26 -2.28 -11.39
N GLY A 85 -14.19 -2.67 -12.11
CA GLY A 85 -14.28 -3.41 -13.36
C GLY A 85 -14.14 -4.93 -13.21
N SER A 86 -13.64 -5.41 -12.09
CA SER A 86 -13.34 -6.83 -11.86
C SER A 86 -14.04 -7.35 -10.60
N LYS A 87 -14.92 -8.35 -10.81
CA LYS A 87 -15.55 -9.06 -9.68
C LYS A 87 -14.50 -9.70 -8.78
N GLN A 88 -13.47 -10.32 -9.35
CA GLN A 88 -12.40 -10.95 -8.58
C GLN A 88 -11.66 -9.93 -7.70
N ALA A 89 -11.27 -8.79 -8.27
CA ALA A 89 -10.59 -7.74 -7.51
C ALA A 89 -11.47 -7.17 -6.39
N ARG A 90 -12.78 -7.08 -6.62
CA ARG A 90 -13.74 -6.70 -5.58
C ARG A 90 -13.81 -7.74 -4.46
N ASP A 91 -13.93 -9.03 -4.82
CA ASP A 91 -13.96 -10.13 -3.85
C ASP A 91 -12.66 -10.18 -3.03
N ASP A 92 -11.49 -10.01 -3.68
CA ASP A 92 -10.18 -9.91 -3.03
C ASP A 92 -10.13 -8.74 -2.04
N ALA A 93 -10.64 -7.58 -2.41
CA ALA A 93 -10.69 -6.41 -1.53
C ALA A 93 -11.62 -6.65 -0.31
N VAL A 94 -12.73 -7.33 -0.48
CA VAL A 94 -13.63 -7.70 0.63
C VAL A 94 -12.92 -8.64 1.59
N GLU A 95 -12.30 -9.72 1.11
CA GLU A 95 -11.61 -10.69 1.96
C GLU A 95 -10.38 -10.06 2.65
N PHE A 96 -9.63 -9.20 1.93
CA PHE A 96 -8.53 -8.46 2.52
C PHE A 96 -8.98 -7.57 3.69
N LEU A 97 -10.02 -6.75 3.49
CA LEU A 97 -10.55 -5.88 4.55
C LEU A 97 -11.20 -6.64 5.71
N LYS A 98 -11.77 -7.84 5.47
CA LYS A 98 -12.20 -8.75 6.55
C LYS A 98 -11.01 -9.20 7.39
N GLY A 99 -9.92 -9.60 6.75
CA GLY A 99 -8.69 -9.99 7.44
C GLY A 99 -8.10 -8.85 8.28
N VAL A 100 -8.06 -7.63 7.73
CA VAL A 100 -7.64 -6.42 8.48
C VAL A 100 -8.51 -6.19 9.72
N LEU A 101 -9.83 -6.35 9.59
CA LEU A 101 -10.74 -6.18 10.71
C LEU A 101 -10.56 -7.28 11.77
N GLU A 102 -10.26 -8.51 11.35
CA GLU A 102 -10.02 -9.61 12.28
C GLU A 102 -8.71 -9.42 13.05
N GLU A 103 -7.65 -8.98 12.37
CA GLU A 103 -6.38 -8.63 13.02
C GLU A 103 -6.57 -7.53 14.06
N ALA A 104 -7.32 -6.47 13.72
CA ALA A 104 -7.66 -5.41 14.65
C ALA A 104 -8.48 -5.93 15.86
N ARG A 105 -9.32 -6.94 15.68
CA ARG A 105 -10.05 -7.58 16.80
C ARG A 105 -9.13 -8.33 17.74
N GLN A 106 -8.19 -9.09 17.22
CA GLN A 106 -7.21 -9.83 18.02
C GLN A 106 -6.39 -8.91 18.91
N GLN A 107 -6.12 -7.68 18.43
CA GLN A 107 -5.43 -6.64 19.19
C GLN A 107 -6.35 -5.80 20.08
N ASN A 108 -7.63 -6.17 20.25
CA ASN A 108 -8.66 -5.40 20.99
C ASN A 108 -8.86 -3.95 20.47
N LEU A 109 -8.54 -3.70 19.21
CA LEU A 109 -8.72 -2.41 18.56
C LEU A 109 -9.99 -2.30 17.74
N ALA A 110 -10.63 -3.43 17.43
CA ALA A 110 -11.89 -3.42 16.70
C ALA A 110 -13.04 -2.95 17.58
N LEU A 111 -13.89 -2.11 17.00
CA LEU A 111 -15.14 -1.68 17.61
C LEU A 111 -16.23 -2.77 17.45
N SER A 112 -17.26 -2.73 18.30
CA SER A 112 -18.45 -3.56 18.09
C SER A 112 -19.10 -3.26 16.72
N PRO A 113 -19.88 -4.19 16.13
CA PRO A 113 -20.50 -3.98 14.81
C PRO A 113 -21.32 -2.69 14.71
N THR A 114 -21.99 -2.29 15.79
CA THR A 114 -22.81 -1.07 15.85
C THR A 114 -22.00 0.22 15.99
N GLU A 115 -20.73 0.12 16.37
CA GLU A 115 -19.82 1.26 16.61
C GLU A 115 -18.75 1.41 15.53
N ARG A 116 -18.70 0.49 14.57
CA ARG A 116 -17.70 0.47 13.49
C ARG A 116 -17.98 1.55 12.46
N LYS A 117 -17.74 2.79 12.85
CA LYS A 117 -17.60 3.88 11.88
C LYS A 117 -16.21 3.83 11.29
N VAL A 118 -16.14 3.86 9.97
CA VAL A 118 -14.86 3.89 9.27
C VAL A 118 -14.82 5.04 8.28
N ILE A 119 -13.67 5.69 8.21
CA ILE A 119 -13.33 6.64 7.16
C ILE A 119 -12.26 5.98 6.30
N ILE A 120 -12.49 5.94 4.99
CA ILE A 120 -11.54 5.35 4.03
C ILE A 120 -11.05 6.44 3.09
N GLY A 121 -9.72 6.55 2.97
CA GLY A 121 -9.06 7.41 1.99
C GLY A 121 -9.33 6.93 0.57
N VAL A 122 -9.63 7.87 -0.32
CA VAL A 122 -9.76 7.64 -1.77
C VAL A 122 -9.07 8.77 -2.53
N PRO A 123 -8.47 8.48 -3.70
CA PRO A 123 -7.89 9.52 -4.55
C PRO A 123 -8.92 10.62 -4.86
N SER A 124 -8.47 11.87 -4.93
CA SER A 124 -9.37 13.03 -5.14
C SER A 124 -10.15 12.95 -6.44
N GLU A 125 -9.55 12.35 -7.48
CA GLU A 125 -10.16 12.19 -8.80
C GLU A 125 -11.10 10.98 -8.90
N SER A 126 -11.28 10.23 -7.80
CA SER A 126 -12.19 9.10 -7.77
C SER A 126 -13.61 9.54 -8.09
N ASP A 127 -14.22 8.90 -9.08
CA ASP A 127 -15.60 9.14 -9.45
C ASP A 127 -16.58 8.59 -8.40
N SER A 128 -17.86 8.88 -8.58
CA SER A 128 -18.91 8.41 -7.67
C SER A 128 -19.03 6.89 -7.65
N THR A 129 -18.72 6.20 -8.76
CA THR A 129 -18.79 4.74 -8.87
C THR A 129 -17.72 4.10 -8.02
N PHE A 130 -16.46 4.58 -8.11
CA PHE A 130 -15.36 4.08 -7.30
C PHE A 130 -15.63 4.28 -5.80
N ARG A 131 -16.05 5.50 -5.40
CA ARG A 131 -16.39 5.81 -3.98
C ARG A 131 -17.51 4.93 -3.45
N LYS A 132 -18.52 4.68 -4.26
CA LYS A 132 -19.63 3.77 -3.93
C LYS A 132 -19.11 2.35 -3.77
N THR A 133 -18.29 1.85 -4.71
CA THR A 133 -17.72 0.50 -4.66
C THR A 133 -16.85 0.30 -3.43
N VAL A 134 -15.95 1.24 -3.08
CA VAL A 134 -15.16 1.20 -1.85
C VAL A 134 -16.06 1.11 -0.62
N THR A 135 -17.13 1.89 -0.59
CA THR A 135 -18.11 1.88 0.52
C THR A 135 -18.82 0.53 0.63
N GLU A 136 -19.21 -0.07 -0.48
CA GLU A 136 -19.87 -1.39 -0.52
C GLU A 136 -18.91 -2.50 -0.09
N VAL A 137 -17.70 -2.52 -0.63
CA VAL A 137 -16.63 -3.48 -0.26
C VAL A 137 -16.37 -3.46 1.24
N ALA A 138 -16.23 -2.28 1.83
CA ALA A 138 -16.01 -2.17 3.26
C ALA A 138 -17.22 -2.66 4.09
N LYS A 139 -18.45 -2.36 3.64
CA LYS A 139 -19.66 -2.87 4.31
C LYS A 139 -19.75 -4.40 4.24
N GLU A 140 -19.46 -4.98 3.09
CA GLU A 140 -19.41 -6.44 2.91
C GLU A 140 -18.31 -7.09 3.78
N ALA A 141 -17.19 -6.39 3.98
CA ALA A 141 -16.14 -6.82 4.91
C ALA A 141 -16.52 -6.71 6.40
N GLY A 142 -17.69 -6.17 6.72
CA GLY A 142 -18.22 -6.13 8.10
C GLY A 142 -18.00 -4.79 8.81
N TYR A 143 -17.61 -3.74 8.08
CA TYR A 143 -17.60 -2.37 8.62
C TYR A 143 -19.02 -1.79 8.58
N GLY A 144 -19.38 -0.99 9.58
CA GLY A 144 -20.74 -0.46 9.74
C GLY A 144 -20.98 0.80 8.92
N GLU A 145 -20.90 1.98 9.54
CA GLU A 145 -21.02 3.26 8.85
C GLU A 145 -19.72 3.59 8.13
N VAL A 146 -19.73 3.60 6.81
CA VAL A 146 -18.56 3.86 5.96
C VAL A 146 -18.68 5.23 5.31
N ARG A 147 -17.63 6.04 5.39
CA ARG A 147 -17.47 7.32 4.69
C ARG A 147 -16.13 7.34 3.96
N THR A 148 -16.12 7.97 2.80
CA THR A 148 -14.87 8.23 2.07
C THR A 148 -14.41 9.67 2.29
N VAL A 149 -13.09 9.88 2.25
CA VAL A 149 -12.45 11.19 2.30
C VAL A 149 -11.36 11.25 1.23
N ASP A 150 -11.14 12.43 0.67
CA ASP A 150 -10.02 12.62 -0.26
C ASP A 150 -8.69 12.45 0.47
N GLU A 151 -7.81 11.58 -0.03
CA GLU A 151 -6.50 11.27 0.56
C GLU A 151 -5.67 12.53 0.87
N PRO A 152 -5.52 13.52 -0.05
CA PRO A 152 -4.76 14.73 0.24
C PRO A 152 -5.37 15.58 1.35
N LYS A 153 -6.67 15.48 1.60
CA LYS A 153 -7.28 16.15 2.74
C LYS A 153 -6.86 15.50 4.06
N GLY A 154 -6.78 14.17 4.08
CA GLY A 154 -6.27 13.43 5.24
C GLY A 154 -4.81 13.79 5.52
N ALA A 155 -3.97 13.81 4.51
CA ALA A 155 -2.55 14.19 4.61
C ALA A 155 -2.38 15.61 5.16
N LEU A 156 -3.09 16.60 4.60
CA LEU A 156 -3.01 17.97 5.07
C LEU A 156 -3.46 18.10 6.54
N LEU A 157 -4.55 17.46 6.92
CA LEU A 157 -5.05 17.50 8.30
C LEU A 157 -4.06 16.86 9.28
N ASN A 158 -3.36 15.81 8.87
CA ASN A 158 -2.32 15.18 9.68
C ASN A 158 -1.17 16.16 9.96
N HIS A 159 -0.62 16.81 8.94
CA HIS A 159 0.45 17.79 9.10
C HIS A 159 0.03 19.02 9.93
N VAL A 160 -1.21 19.48 9.76
CA VAL A 160 -1.73 20.57 10.60
C VAL A 160 -1.88 20.12 12.05
N SER A 161 -2.35 18.90 12.31
CA SER A 161 -2.54 18.38 13.67
C SER A 161 -1.23 18.15 14.43
N HIS A 162 -0.15 17.83 13.71
CA HIS A 162 1.20 17.69 14.27
C HIS A 162 1.96 19.01 14.38
N GLY A 163 1.41 20.11 13.86
CA GLY A 163 2.05 21.41 13.90
C GLY A 163 3.11 21.65 12.82
N ASP A 164 3.24 20.73 11.87
CA ASP A 164 4.19 20.85 10.74
C ASP A 164 3.81 22.02 9.82
N ILE A 165 2.50 22.27 9.68
CA ILE A 165 1.93 23.37 8.90
C ILE A 165 0.98 24.14 9.80
N PRO A 166 1.16 25.47 9.99
CA PRO A 166 0.18 26.30 10.68
C PRO A 166 -1.20 26.26 10.00
N ALA A 167 -2.26 26.10 10.78
CA ALA A 167 -3.63 26.06 10.24
C ALA A 167 -3.98 27.28 9.37
N THR A 168 -3.44 28.45 9.72
CA THR A 168 -3.60 29.70 8.95
C THR A 168 -2.96 29.60 7.56
N ASP A 169 -1.85 28.90 7.43
CA ASP A 169 -1.13 28.73 6.16
C ASP A 169 -1.80 27.64 5.32
N ALA A 170 -2.26 26.57 5.95
CA ALA A 170 -3.05 25.53 5.30
C ALA A 170 -4.33 26.08 4.63
N LEU A 171 -4.89 27.17 5.16
CA LEU A 171 -6.08 27.82 4.58
C LEU A 171 -5.77 28.78 3.42
N LYS A 172 -4.53 29.25 3.26
CA LYS A 172 -4.14 30.19 2.20
C LYS A 172 -3.93 29.54 0.84
N GLY A 173 -3.67 28.24 0.80
CA GLY A 173 -3.45 27.45 -0.39
C GLY A 173 -2.25 26.52 -0.22
N VAL A 174 -2.46 25.22 -0.42
CA VAL A 174 -1.45 24.18 -0.29
C VAL A 174 -1.54 23.25 -1.49
N LEU A 175 -0.41 22.93 -2.09
CA LEU A 175 -0.28 21.82 -3.02
C LEU A 175 0.13 20.58 -2.22
N VAL A 176 -0.71 19.58 -2.21
CA VAL A 176 -0.41 18.25 -1.68
C VAL A 176 0.07 17.38 -2.85
N VAL A 177 1.21 16.75 -2.69
CA VAL A 177 1.75 15.77 -3.63
C VAL A 177 1.78 14.43 -2.90
N ASP A 178 0.97 13.51 -3.36
CA ASP A 178 0.91 12.14 -2.87
C ASP A 178 1.62 11.22 -3.87
N PHE A 179 2.80 10.78 -3.50
CA PHE A 179 3.59 9.86 -4.31
C PHE A 179 3.39 8.43 -3.79
N GLY A 180 2.34 7.78 -4.29
CA GLY A 180 1.93 6.45 -3.86
C GLY A 180 2.74 5.31 -4.48
N GLY A 181 2.32 4.08 -4.15
CA GLY A 181 2.91 2.87 -4.71
C GLY A 181 2.62 2.68 -6.21
N GLY A 182 1.45 3.11 -6.69
CA GLY A 182 1.00 2.94 -8.07
C GLY A 182 0.81 4.22 -8.85
N THR A 183 0.56 5.33 -8.17
CA THR A 183 0.20 6.63 -8.76
C THR A 183 0.94 7.77 -8.08
N CYS A 184 1.00 8.90 -8.74
CA CYS A 184 1.36 10.18 -8.14
C CYS A 184 0.18 11.14 -8.29
N ASP A 185 -0.38 11.56 -7.19
CA ASP A 185 -1.55 12.40 -7.15
C ASP A 185 -1.21 13.80 -6.64
N PHE A 186 -1.77 14.81 -7.28
CA PHE A 186 -1.58 16.21 -6.92
C PHE A 186 -2.93 16.82 -6.58
N ALA A 187 -3.02 17.55 -5.48
CA ALA A 187 -4.21 18.25 -5.10
C ALA A 187 -3.90 19.68 -4.62
N PHE A 188 -4.43 20.67 -5.31
CA PHE A 188 -4.41 22.04 -4.82
C PHE A 188 -5.60 22.27 -3.91
N MET A 189 -5.32 22.59 -2.65
CA MET A 189 -6.30 22.85 -1.62
C MET A 189 -6.32 24.32 -1.23
N TYR A 190 -7.48 24.90 -1.12
CA TYR A 190 -7.69 26.25 -0.64
C TYR A 190 -8.86 26.29 0.34
N ARG A 191 -8.64 26.85 1.52
CA ARG A 191 -9.63 26.89 2.63
C ARG A 191 -10.13 25.49 3.02
N GLY A 192 -9.25 24.49 3.01
CA GLY A 192 -9.57 23.11 3.38
C GLY A 192 -10.43 22.34 2.35
N VAL A 193 -10.58 22.89 1.14
CA VAL A 193 -11.32 22.26 0.04
C VAL A 193 -10.39 22.01 -1.12
N VAL A 194 -10.44 20.81 -1.70
CA VAL A 194 -9.75 20.48 -2.95
C VAL A 194 -10.37 21.33 -4.07
N ARG A 195 -9.57 22.13 -4.74
CA ARG A 195 -9.99 23.01 -5.84
C ARG A 195 -9.65 22.44 -7.20
N HIS A 196 -8.47 21.83 -7.28
CA HIS A 196 -7.98 21.17 -8.46
C HIS A 196 -7.25 19.92 -8.01
N SER A 197 -7.43 18.83 -8.72
CA SER A 197 -6.64 17.63 -8.60
C SER A 197 -6.26 17.11 -9.98
N TRP A 198 -5.16 16.41 -10.05
CA TRP A 198 -4.71 15.68 -11.22
C TRP A 198 -3.74 14.59 -10.75
N GLY A 199 -3.61 13.55 -11.53
CA GLY A 199 -2.75 12.42 -11.18
C GLY A 199 -2.07 11.81 -12.39
N ASP A 200 -1.01 11.09 -12.13
CA ASP A 200 -0.33 10.25 -13.10
C ASP A 200 -0.40 8.80 -12.64
N MET A 201 -1.11 7.98 -13.41
CA MET A 201 -1.34 6.56 -13.11
C MET A 201 -0.14 5.67 -13.41
N ALA A 202 0.90 6.19 -14.06
CA ALA A 202 2.13 5.49 -14.38
C ALA A 202 3.31 5.91 -13.47
N LEU A 203 3.22 7.09 -12.86
CA LEU A 203 4.24 7.65 -11.99
C LEU A 203 3.98 7.23 -10.54
N GLY A 204 4.63 6.17 -10.09
CA GLY A 204 4.52 5.70 -8.71
C GLY A 204 5.67 4.77 -8.34
N GLY A 205 5.65 4.27 -7.12
CA GLY A 205 6.69 3.37 -6.62
C GLY A 205 6.92 2.13 -7.49
N ARG A 206 5.88 1.65 -8.17
CA ARG A 206 5.94 0.51 -9.10
C ARG A 206 6.81 0.74 -10.31
N LEU A 207 6.89 1.97 -10.81
CA LEU A 207 7.81 2.32 -11.89
C LEU A 207 9.25 2.01 -11.49
N PHE A 208 9.59 2.31 -10.25
CA PHE A 208 10.92 2.00 -9.71
C PHE A 208 11.09 0.51 -9.40
N ASP A 209 10.01 -0.23 -9.04
CA ASP A 209 10.07 -1.69 -8.89
C ASP A 209 10.45 -2.33 -10.24
N ASP A 210 9.80 -1.90 -11.33
CA ASP A 210 10.12 -2.35 -12.70
C ASP A 210 11.56 -1.97 -13.11
N MET A 211 11.99 -0.75 -12.80
CA MET A 211 13.37 -0.33 -13.07
C MET A 211 14.38 -1.21 -12.32
N PHE A 212 14.15 -1.54 -11.06
CA PHE A 212 15.02 -2.44 -10.30
C PHE A 212 14.98 -3.87 -10.84
N PHE A 213 13.82 -4.34 -11.29
CA PHE A 213 13.70 -5.65 -11.94
C PHE A 213 14.55 -5.72 -13.22
N ARG A 214 14.45 -4.71 -14.10
CA ARG A 214 15.28 -4.62 -15.31
C ARG A 214 16.77 -4.51 -14.98
N TRP A 215 17.12 -3.71 -13.99
CA TRP A 215 18.52 -3.61 -13.53
C TRP A 215 19.05 -4.97 -13.06
N PHE A 216 18.25 -5.69 -12.28
CA PHE A 216 18.60 -7.02 -11.83
C PHE A 216 18.79 -7.99 -13.01
N LEU A 217 17.93 -7.94 -14.02
CA LEU A 217 18.03 -8.79 -15.22
C LEU A 217 19.25 -8.44 -16.08
N ASP A 218 19.63 -7.16 -16.18
CA ASP A 218 20.85 -6.75 -16.88
C ASP A 218 22.12 -7.40 -16.28
N GLU A 219 22.15 -7.55 -14.94
CA GLU A 219 23.24 -8.22 -14.24
C GLU A 219 23.11 -9.75 -14.20
N ASN A 220 21.91 -10.29 -14.45
CA ASN A 220 21.59 -11.71 -14.35
C ASN A 220 20.74 -12.18 -15.56
N PRO A 221 21.29 -12.22 -16.78
CA PRO A 221 20.51 -12.44 -17.99
C PRO A 221 19.73 -13.76 -18.04
N GLU A 222 20.27 -14.83 -17.41
CA GLU A 222 19.62 -16.14 -17.38
C GLU A 222 18.52 -16.25 -16.31
N ALA A 223 18.39 -15.26 -15.44
CA ALA A 223 17.43 -15.27 -14.33
C ALA A 223 15.99 -15.29 -14.82
N TYR A 224 15.67 -14.51 -15.86
CA TYR A 224 14.30 -14.37 -16.37
C TYR A 224 13.71 -15.72 -16.79
N ARG A 225 14.45 -16.49 -17.59
CA ARG A 225 14.02 -17.82 -18.03
C ARG A 225 13.74 -18.74 -16.84
N ARG A 226 14.65 -18.77 -15.86
CA ARG A 226 14.49 -19.60 -14.65
C ARG A 226 13.25 -19.17 -13.82
N MET A 227 12.99 -17.88 -13.71
CA MET A 227 11.79 -17.36 -13.02
C MET A 227 10.52 -17.80 -13.73
N VAL A 228 10.47 -17.72 -15.07
CA VAL A 228 9.31 -18.14 -15.86
C VAL A 228 9.11 -19.65 -15.74
N ASP A 229 10.17 -20.44 -15.85
CA ASP A 229 10.12 -21.90 -15.73
C ASP A 229 9.61 -22.34 -14.33
N ASN A 230 9.92 -21.56 -13.29
CA ASN A 230 9.50 -21.82 -11.91
C ASN A 230 8.16 -21.15 -11.54
N GLY A 231 7.58 -20.30 -12.40
CA GLY A 231 6.37 -19.53 -12.10
C GLY A 231 6.56 -18.38 -11.10
N ASP A 232 7.81 -17.93 -10.89
CA ASP A 232 8.19 -16.94 -9.89
C ASP A 232 8.32 -15.51 -10.42
N GLU A 233 8.19 -15.30 -11.73
CA GLU A 233 8.44 -14.00 -12.37
C GLU A 233 7.64 -12.88 -11.69
N PHE A 234 6.35 -13.10 -11.45
CA PHE A 234 5.48 -12.13 -10.77
C PHE A 234 5.97 -11.80 -9.35
N PHE A 235 6.32 -12.82 -8.57
CA PHE A 235 6.75 -12.63 -7.17
C PHE A 235 8.10 -11.91 -7.10
N VAL A 236 9.05 -12.29 -7.95
CA VAL A 236 10.35 -11.63 -8.02
C VAL A 236 10.19 -10.17 -8.44
N HIS A 237 9.42 -9.92 -9.49
CA HIS A 237 9.22 -8.57 -10.03
C HIS A 237 8.55 -7.64 -9.00
N TRP A 238 7.38 -8.03 -8.49
CA TRP A 238 6.53 -7.11 -7.73
C TRP A 238 6.69 -7.20 -6.22
N CYS A 239 7.34 -8.24 -5.71
CA CYS A 239 7.58 -8.39 -4.28
C CYS A 239 9.05 -8.24 -3.92
N LEU A 240 9.96 -9.05 -4.51
CA LEU A 240 11.37 -9.01 -4.14
C LEU A 240 12.07 -7.75 -4.67
N CYS A 241 11.77 -7.29 -5.90
CA CYS A 241 12.35 -6.06 -6.42
C CYS A 241 11.81 -4.82 -5.72
N ARG A 242 10.54 -4.83 -5.27
CA ARG A 242 10.02 -3.81 -4.36
C ARG A 242 10.80 -3.74 -3.05
N GLU A 243 11.02 -4.89 -2.40
CA GLU A 243 11.82 -4.94 -1.17
C GLU A 243 13.25 -4.44 -1.42
N MET A 244 13.83 -4.80 -2.55
CA MET A 244 15.15 -4.33 -2.97
C MET A 244 15.18 -2.81 -3.13
N LYS A 245 14.22 -2.21 -3.83
CA LYS A 245 14.07 -0.76 -3.97
C LYS A 245 13.95 -0.06 -2.61
N GLU A 246 13.11 -0.57 -1.72
CA GLU A 246 12.92 0.02 -0.39
C GLU A 246 14.21 -0.03 0.45
N LYS A 247 14.95 -1.14 0.41
CA LYS A 247 16.24 -1.27 1.09
C LYS A 247 17.30 -0.35 0.48
N PHE A 248 17.36 -0.28 -0.85
CA PHE A 248 18.23 0.66 -1.55
C PHE A 248 17.93 2.11 -1.12
N SER A 249 16.67 2.53 -1.13
CA SER A 249 16.26 3.87 -0.71
C SER A 249 16.73 4.19 0.71
N ARG A 250 16.54 3.25 1.66
CA ARG A 250 17.01 3.43 3.05
C ARG A 250 18.52 3.56 3.14
N THR A 251 19.28 2.77 2.36
CA THR A 251 20.74 2.85 2.29
C THR A 251 21.17 4.21 1.76
N MET A 252 20.62 4.64 0.63
CA MET A 252 20.95 5.93 -0.02
C MET A 252 20.55 7.15 0.82
N THR A 253 19.54 7.02 1.67
CA THR A 253 19.17 8.09 2.62
C THR A 253 20.22 8.29 3.69
N ARG A 254 20.94 7.22 4.08
CA ARG A 254 22.02 7.28 5.07
C ARG A 254 23.32 7.73 4.43
N ASP A 255 23.72 7.08 3.35
CA ASP A 255 24.97 7.35 2.66
C ASP A 255 24.83 7.04 1.15
N ARG A 256 24.86 8.09 0.33
CA ARG A 256 24.78 7.99 -1.13
C ARG A 256 26.07 7.49 -1.78
N SER A 257 27.17 7.43 -1.05
CA SER A 257 28.45 6.89 -1.55
C SER A 257 28.53 5.36 -1.41
N GLU A 258 27.63 4.76 -0.65
CA GLU A 258 27.60 3.31 -0.44
C GLU A 258 27.15 2.57 -1.72
N ALA A 259 27.82 1.47 -2.04
CA ALA A 259 27.37 0.55 -3.08
C ALA A 259 26.40 -0.48 -2.48
N PHE A 260 25.16 -0.46 -2.93
CA PHE A 260 24.12 -1.38 -2.46
C PHE A 260 24.26 -2.76 -3.14
N LYS A 261 24.13 -3.82 -2.35
CA LYS A 261 24.17 -5.22 -2.80
C LYS A 261 23.00 -5.98 -2.22
N LYS A 262 22.30 -6.75 -3.04
CA LYS A 262 21.17 -7.56 -2.58
C LYS A 262 21.01 -8.81 -3.44
N ALA A 263 20.91 -9.98 -2.77
CA ALA A 263 20.46 -11.20 -3.41
C ALA A 263 18.95 -11.19 -3.67
N VAL A 264 18.53 -11.79 -4.77
CA VAL A 264 17.13 -11.93 -5.18
C VAL A 264 16.84 -13.44 -5.26
N GLY A 265 16.47 -14.01 -4.13
CA GLY A 265 16.25 -15.44 -4.00
C GLY A 265 17.44 -16.26 -4.54
N GLU A 266 17.13 -17.34 -5.24
CA GLU A 266 18.10 -18.19 -5.94
C GLU A 266 18.49 -17.69 -7.35
N TYR A 267 17.85 -16.60 -7.82
CA TYR A 267 17.97 -16.12 -9.20
C TYR A 267 19.23 -15.30 -9.47
N GLY A 268 19.89 -14.81 -8.43
CA GLY A 268 21.11 -14.03 -8.54
C GLY A 268 21.16 -12.87 -7.56
N ARG A 269 21.93 -11.85 -7.88
CA ARG A 269 22.09 -10.67 -7.03
C ARG A 269 22.30 -9.41 -7.86
N LEU A 270 21.87 -8.28 -7.30
CA LEU A 270 22.30 -6.97 -7.71
C LEU A 270 23.58 -6.65 -6.92
N THR A 271 24.69 -6.32 -7.62
CA THR A 271 26.02 -6.31 -6.99
C THR A 271 26.55 -4.93 -6.68
N GLU A 272 26.24 -3.93 -7.46
CA GLU A 272 26.82 -2.57 -7.33
C GLU A 272 25.80 -1.46 -7.66
N ALA A 273 24.63 -1.52 -7.02
CA ALA A 273 23.66 -0.44 -7.21
C ALA A 273 24.13 0.83 -6.47
N THR A 274 24.47 1.85 -7.23
CA THR A 274 24.89 3.15 -6.73
C THR A 274 23.80 4.19 -6.95
N TRP A 275 23.88 5.32 -6.22
CA TRP A 275 22.99 6.45 -6.45
C TRP A 275 23.06 7.00 -7.88
N ASP A 276 24.27 7.14 -8.44
CA ASP A 276 24.44 7.63 -9.81
C ASP A 276 23.89 6.64 -10.84
N GLY A 277 24.08 5.34 -10.61
CA GLY A 277 23.48 4.28 -11.42
C GLY A 277 21.95 4.33 -11.41
N PHE A 278 21.36 4.55 -10.24
CA PHE A 278 19.91 4.75 -10.09
C PHE A 278 19.43 5.98 -10.85
N VAL A 279 20.06 7.14 -10.64
CA VAL A 279 19.70 8.40 -11.33
C VAL A 279 19.83 8.28 -12.84
N SER A 280 20.87 7.61 -13.33
CA SER A 280 21.08 7.38 -14.75
C SER A 280 19.97 6.54 -15.37
N ARG A 281 19.55 5.46 -14.69
CA ARG A 281 18.45 4.60 -15.14
C ARG A 281 17.11 5.32 -15.06
N ALA A 282 16.84 6.04 -13.98
CA ALA A 282 15.59 6.79 -13.80
C ALA A 282 15.37 7.89 -14.85
N LYS A 283 16.45 8.45 -15.43
CA LYS A 283 16.33 9.43 -16.52
C LYS A 283 15.90 8.81 -17.85
N ALA A 284 15.99 7.51 -18.01
CA ALA A 284 15.58 6.78 -19.21
C ALA A 284 14.09 6.38 -19.19
N TYR A 285 13.44 6.54 -18.04
CA TYR A 285 12.02 6.34 -17.82
C TYR A 285 11.25 7.66 -17.90
#